data_c6e695f7126d668e1732b8691c246450
#
_entry.id   c6e695f7126d668e1732b8691c246450
#
_cell.length_a   1.000
_cell.length_b   1.000
_cell.length_c   1.000
_cell.angle_alpha   90.00
_cell.angle_beta   90.00
_cell.angle_gamma   90.00
#
_symmetry.space_group_name_H-M   'P 1'
#
loop_
_entity.id
_entity.type
_entity.pdbx_description
1 polymer ?
#
loop_
_entity_poly.entity_id
_entity_poly.type
_entity_poly.pdbx_seq_one_letter_code
_entity_poly.pdbx_strand_id
1 'polypeptide(L)'
;MQTTIKSPVRFDGVGLHSGAPARVTIHPASAEYGIWFRRTDVDANALIAARWDQVLPGVKLCTRISNEAGVEVSTIEHIMAALSGCGVHNALVEVDGPEIPILDGSAVPFVEGIVAQGLRRLDAPVRAIEILAPVEVREGDAIARLDPSDTLYIDFHIEFSDSAIGRQTKTLNMANGSFVRELCDSRTFCRQVDVDVMHANGLALGGTLDNAVVVDGAEVLSPGGLRHTDEAVRHKMLDALGDLALAGAPLMARYSGHRAGHALTNKLLRALFAQPDSFRMVVCDETMAARLPGVGVRPSDIPAMAQAC
;
A
#
# COMPACT_ATOMS: atom_id res chain seq x y z
N MET A 1 -22.01 3.08 -1.47
CA MET A 1 -21.82 4.40 -0.83
C MET A 1 -20.37 4.53 -0.38
N GLN A 2 -19.74 5.70 -0.55
CA GLN A 2 -18.40 5.99 -0.05
C GLN A 2 -18.33 5.89 1.48
N THR A 3 -17.13 5.77 2.01
CA THR A 3 -16.88 5.61 3.44
C THR A 3 -15.71 6.48 3.89
N THR A 4 -15.69 6.79 5.19
CA THR A 4 -14.58 7.36 5.93
C THR A 4 -14.54 6.72 7.33
N ILE A 5 -13.46 6.87 8.08
CA ILE A 5 -13.40 6.45 9.48
C ILE A 5 -14.35 7.29 10.34
N LYS A 6 -14.83 6.74 11.46
CA LYS A 6 -15.77 7.47 12.35
C LYS A 6 -15.10 8.57 13.17
N SER A 7 -13.88 8.28 13.64
CA SER A 7 -13.09 9.18 14.51
C SER A 7 -11.62 9.15 14.11
N PRO A 8 -10.84 10.18 14.42
CA PRO A 8 -9.40 10.18 14.17
C PRO A 8 -8.69 9.03 14.87
N VAL A 9 -7.66 8.49 14.22
CA VAL A 9 -6.76 7.50 14.81
C VAL A 9 -5.31 7.91 14.59
N ARG A 10 -4.48 7.74 15.63
CA ARG A 10 -3.08 8.18 15.65
C ARG A 10 -2.15 7.00 15.82
N PHE A 11 -0.98 7.12 15.15
CA PHE A 11 0.13 6.19 15.26
C PHE A 11 1.42 6.98 15.47
N ASP A 12 2.27 6.50 16.37
CA ASP A 12 3.59 7.06 16.66
C ASP A 12 4.64 5.99 16.36
N GLY A 13 5.75 6.35 15.73
CA GLY A 13 6.82 5.44 15.36
C GLY A 13 8.03 6.17 14.81
N VAL A 14 8.77 5.50 13.94
CA VAL A 14 9.96 6.05 13.25
C VAL A 14 9.84 5.80 11.75
N GLY A 15 10.38 6.70 10.94
CA GLY A 15 10.50 6.49 9.50
C GLY A 15 11.51 5.40 9.20
N LEU A 16 11.22 4.52 8.25
CA LEU A 16 12.11 3.41 7.86
C LEU A 16 13.46 3.92 7.35
N HIS A 17 13.41 4.89 6.43
CA HIS A 17 14.62 5.38 5.78
C HIS A 17 15.32 6.48 6.58
N SER A 18 14.56 7.39 7.17
CA SER A 18 15.09 8.54 7.91
C SER A 18 15.56 8.19 9.32
N GLY A 19 14.98 7.17 9.95
CA GLY A 19 15.16 6.88 11.37
C GLY A 19 14.60 7.97 12.31
N ALA A 20 13.98 9.00 11.76
CA ALA A 20 13.40 10.09 12.53
C ALA A 20 12.06 9.69 13.16
N PRO A 21 11.74 10.20 14.38
CA PRO A 21 10.40 10.05 14.93
C PRO A 21 9.35 10.59 13.94
N ALA A 22 8.26 9.87 13.80
CA ALA A 22 7.15 10.23 12.93
C ALA A 22 5.83 9.92 13.61
N ARG A 23 4.90 10.88 13.53
CA ARG A 23 3.54 10.72 14.01
C ARG A 23 2.60 10.91 12.84
N VAL A 24 1.70 9.97 12.67
CA VAL A 24 0.63 10.07 11.67
C VAL A 24 -0.73 10.01 12.33
N THR A 25 -1.67 10.82 11.86
CA THR A 25 -3.07 10.81 12.29
C THR A 25 -3.96 10.72 11.05
N ILE A 26 -4.80 9.69 10.99
CA ILE A 26 -5.83 9.57 9.96
C ILE A 26 -7.07 10.27 10.49
N HIS A 27 -7.61 11.23 9.75
CA HIS A 27 -8.84 11.95 10.07
C HIS A 27 -9.98 11.55 9.12
N PRO A 28 -11.23 11.56 9.61
CA PRO A 28 -12.37 11.42 8.73
C PRO A 28 -12.46 12.60 7.75
N ALA A 29 -12.94 12.34 6.54
CA ALA A 29 -13.16 13.37 5.53
C ALA A 29 -14.57 13.28 4.95
N SER A 30 -15.00 14.34 4.23
CA SER A 30 -16.30 14.42 3.56
C SER A 30 -16.36 13.49 2.34
N ALA A 31 -17.54 13.28 1.81
CA ALA A 31 -17.74 12.62 0.51
C ALA A 31 -16.98 13.34 -0.60
N GLU A 32 -16.47 12.60 -1.57
CA GLU A 32 -15.71 13.08 -2.74
C GLU A 32 -14.39 13.77 -2.39
N TYR A 33 -13.92 13.65 -1.13
CA TYR A 33 -12.65 14.25 -0.70
C TYR A 33 -11.45 13.48 -1.27
N GLY A 34 -11.56 12.14 -1.34
CA GLY A 34 -10.44 11.25 -1.66
C GLY A 34 -9.47 11.09 -0.50
N ILE A 35 -8.26 10.63 -0.79
CA ILE A 35 -7.18 10.51 0.19
C ILE A 35 -6.17 11.63 -0.03
N TRP A 36 -5.89 12.36 1.04
CA TRP A 36 -4.91 13.45 1.04
C TRP A 36 -3.94 13.30 2.20
N PHE A 37 -2.69 13.68 1.97
CA PHE A 37 -1.67 13.82 3.01
C PHE A 37 -1.48 15.29 3.33
N ARG A 38 -1.23 15.60 4.61
CA ARG A 38 -0.87 16.94 5.09
C ARG A 38 0.36 16.86 5.98
N ARG A 39 1.42 17.59 5.61
CA ARG A 39 2.59 17.81 6.46
C ARG A 39 2.25 18.88 7.51
N THR A 40 2.34 18.51 8.80
CA THR A 40 2.00 19.44 9.91
C THR A 40 3.20 20.22 10.42
N ASP A 41 4.38 19.86 9.97
CA ASP A 41 5.66 20.51 10.31
C ASP A 41 6.09 21.57 9.29
N VAL A 42 5.26 21.84 8.26
CA VAL A 42 5.49 22.91 7.28
C VAL A 42 4.33 23.91 7.30
N ASP A 43 4.66 25.21 7.14
CA ASP A 43 3.69 26.30 7.36
C ASP A 43 2.70 26.50 6.21
N ALA A 44 3.09 26.23 4.97
CA ALA A 44 2.28 26.50 3.79
C ALA A 44 2.37 25.36 2.75
N ASN A 45 1.32 25.24 1.91
CA ASN A 45 1.26 24.28 0.81
C ASN A 45 1.45 22.83 1.26
N ALA A 46 0.98 22.50 2.46
CA ALA A 46 1.21 21.24 3.16
C ALA A 46 0.44 20.04 2.57
N LEU A 47 -0.58 20.28 1.73
CA LEU A 47 -1.48 19.24 1.20
C LEU A 47 -0.90 18.59 -0.06
N ILE A 48 -0.96 17.25 -0.11
CA ILE A 48 -0.54 16.42 -1.24
C ILE A 48 -1.64 15.41 -1.51
N ALA A 49 -2.18 15.36 -2.74
CA ALA A 49 -3.14 14.34 -3.10
C ALA A 49 -2.47 12.97 -3.21
N ALA A 50 -3.09 11.93 -2.67
CA ALA A 50 -2.64 10.55 -2.85
C ALA A 50 -3.04 10.06 -4.25
N ARG A 51 -2.32 10.49 -5.27
CA ARG A 51 -2.60 10.23 -6.67
C ARG A 51 -1.35 9.87 -7.45
N TRP A 52 -1.54 9.08 -8.50
CA TRP A 52 -0.49 8.57 -9.38
C TRP A 52 0.39 9.68 -9.99
N ASP A 53 -0.19 10.84 -10.31
CA ASP A 53 0.49 12.00 -10.91
C ASP A 53 1.35 12.79 -9.90
N GLN A 54 1.13 12.60 -8.60
CA GLN A 54 1.91 13.17 -7.50
C GLN A 54 3.10 12.29 -7.10
N VAL A 55 3.19 11.05 -7.58
CA VAL A 55 4.31 10.15 -7.26
C VAL A 55 5.58 10.64 -7.92
N LEU A 56 6.65 10.78 -7.15
CA LEU A 56 7.98 11.13 -7.64
C LEU A 56 8.57 9.97 -8.44
N PRO A 57 8.93 10.18 -9.71
CA PRO A 57 9.53 9.14 -10.53
C PRO A 57 10.93 8.79 -10.05
N GLY A 58 11.35 7.53 -10.26
CA GLY A 58 12.72 7.08 -10.01
C GLY A 58 13.01 6.68 -8.55
N VAL A 59 12.10 6.89 -7.61
CA VAL A 59 12.20 6.35 -6.25
C VAL A 59 11.90 4.85 -6.30
N LYS A 60 12.82 4.01 -5.81
CA LYS A 60 12.71 2.54 -5.97
C LYS A 60 12.33 1.81 -4.68
N LEU A 61 12.72 2.34 -3.53
CA LEU A 61 12.62 1.63 -2.25
C LEU A 61 11.31 1.87 -1.50
N CYS A 62 10.57 2.90 -1.87
CA CYS A 62 9.26 3.24 -1.29
C CYS A 62 8.43 4.06 -2.27
N THR A 63 7.17 4.25 -1.98
CA THR A 63 6.34 5.21 -2.71
C THR A 63 6.40 6.58 -2.04
N ARG A 64 6.80 7.59 -2.83
CA ARG A 64 6.93 8.97 -2.39
C ARG A 64 6.08 9.86 -3.27
N ILE A 65 5.28 10.72 -2.65
CA ILE A 65 4.45 11.73 -3.32
C ILE A 65 4.96 13.13 -3.00
N SER A 66 4.75 14.06 -3.94
CA SER A 66 5.10 15.47 -3.80
C SER A 66 4.04 16.35 -4.43
N ASN A 67 3.83 17.54 -3.88
CA ASN A 67 3.03 18.56 -4.52
C ASN A 67 3.90 19.54 -5.35
N GLU A 68 3.26 20.49 -6.02
CA GLU A 68 3.93 21.52 -6.86
C GLU A 68 4.88 22.42 -6.07
N ALA A 69 4.68 22.57 -4.75
CA ALA A 69 5.55 23.33 -3.86
C ALA A 69 6.79 22.55 -3.40
N GLY A 70 6.94 21.28 -3.81
CA GLY A 70 8.05 20.42 -3.41
C GLY A 70 7.92 19.86 -1.99
N VAL A 71 6.74 19.93 -1.38
CA VAL A 71 6.47 19.25 -0.11
C VAL A 71 6.25 17.77 -0.38
N GLU A 72 6.96 16.91 0.35
CA GLU A 72 7.00 15.46 0.10
C GLU A 72 6.54 14.65 1.31
N VAL A 73 5.96 13.47 1.03
CA VAL A 73 5.74 12.39 2.00
C VAL A 73 6.14 11.07 1.36
N SER A 74 6.94 10.27 2.09
CA SER A 74 7.46 8.97 1.64
C SER A 74 6.91 7.80 2.46
N THR A 75 7.13 6.57 1.94
CA THR A 75 6.75 5.29 2.58
C THR A 75 5.23 5.23 2.85
N ILE A 76 4.45 5.64 1.85
CA ILE A 76 2.99 5.72 1.97
C ILE A 76 2.27 4.41 1.61
N GLU A 77 2.95 3.44 1.01
CA GLU A 77 2.40 2.20 0.46
C GLU A 77 1.60 1.40 1.50
N HIS A 78 2.11 1.25 2.74
CA HIS A 78 1.46 0.44 3.77
C HIS A 78 0.17 1.08 4.30
N ILE A 79 0.18 2.39 4.57
CA ILE A 79 -1.02 3.11 5.00
C ILE A 79 -2.05 3.20 3.87
N MET A 80 -1.62 3.36 2.61
CA MET A 80 -2.51 3.34 1.45
C MET A 80 -3.14 1.96 1.24
N ALA A 81 -2.37 0.88 1.44
CA ALA A 81 -2.88 -0.48 1.41
C ALA A 81 -3.92 -0.72 2.53
N ALA A 82 -3.66 -0.23 3.75
CA ALA A 82 -4.60 -0.32 4.87
C ALA A 82 -5.90 0.46 4.58
N LEU A 83 -5.82 1.69 4.08
CA LEU A 83 -6.98 2.49 3.72
C LEU A 83 -7.82 1.81 2.64
N SER A 84 -7.19 1.37 1.54
CA SER A 84 -7.85 0.67 0.44
C SER A 84 -8.43 -0.67 0.90
N GLY A 85 -7.62 -1.49 1.59
CA GLY A 85 -8.00 -2.82 2.05
C GLY A 85 -9.05 -2.84 3.15
N CYS A 86 -9.24 -1.73 3.88
CA CYS A 86 -10.35 -1.53 4.82
C CYS A 86 -11.55 -0.79 4.20
N GLY A 87 -11.47 -0.40 2.93
CA GLY A 87 -12.56 0.28 2.23
C GLY A 87 -12.76 1.73 2.67
N VAL A 88 -11.70 2.45 3.03
CA VAL A 88 -11.73 3.89 3.32
C VAL A 88 -11.53 4.65 2.01
N HIS A 89 -12.58 5.36 1.57
CA HIS A 89 -12.55 6.13 0.32
C HIS A 89 -12.11 7.58 0.51
N ASN A 90 -12.33 8.13 1.71
CA ASN A 90 -12.06 9.54 2.00
C ASN A 90 -11.38 9.67 3.36
N ALA A 91 -10.20 10.28 3.39
CA ALA A 91 -9.44 10.56 4.62
C ALA A 91 -8.44 11.69 4.40
N LEU A 92 -8.15 12.44 5.47
CA LEU A 92 -6.99 13.30 5.56
C LEU A 92 -5.96 12.60 6.46
N VAL A 93 -4.76 12.37 5.95
CA VAL A 93 -3.64 11.78 6.68
C VAL A 93 -2.65 12.88 7.04
N GLU A 94 -2.61 13.27 8.30
CA GLU A 94 -1.62 14.23 8.82
C GLU A 94 -0.35 13.51 9.25
N VAL A 95 0.80 14.07 8.92
CA VAL A 95 2.12 13.56 9.35
C VAL A 95 3.02 14.73 9.76
N ASP A 96 3.76 14.58 10.85
CA ASP A 96 4.65 15.60 11.40
C ASP A 96 6.10 15.49 10.90
N GLY A 97 6.30 14.85 9.75
CA GLY A 97 7.60 14.66 9.12
C GLY A 97 7.47 14.16 7.67
N PRO A 98 8.60 14.00 6.96
CA PRO A 98 8.62 13.65 5.55
C PRO A 98 8.35 12.16 5.27
N GLU A 99 8.14 11.34 6.28
CA GLU A 99 8.00 9.90 6.14
C GLU A 99 6.92 9.33 7.08
N ILE A 100 6.10 8.41 6.56
CA ILE A 100 5.14 7.65 7.36
C ILE A 100 5.89 6.65 8.25
N PRO A 101 5.50 6.49 9.54
CA PRO A 101 6.17 5.55 10.42
C PRO A 101 6.02 4.12 9.90
N ILE A 102 7.12 3.35 9.97
CA ILE A 102 7.15 1.96 9.50
C ILE A 102 6.39 1.01 10.42
N LEU A 103 6.23 1.36 11.68
CA LEU A 103 5.63 0.56 12.74
C LEU A 103 6.30 -0.81 12.87
N ASP A 104 5.54 -1.89 12.68
CA ASP A 104 6.06 -3.27 12.72
C ASP A 104 6.53 -3.79 11.34
N GLY A 105 6.57 -2.92 10.33
CA GLY A 105 6.95 -3.27 8.96
C GLY A 105 5.82 -3.84 8.11
N SER A 106 4.62 -4.00 8.66
CA SER A 106 3.42 -4.44 7.96
C SER A 106 2.33 -3.35 7.93
N ALA A 107 1.16 -3.65 7.39
CA ALA A 107 0.01 -2.74 7.44
C ALA A 107 -0.93 -3.04 8.62
N VAL A 108 -0.69 -4.12 9.39
CA VAL A 108 -1.64 -4.57 10.43
C VAL A 108 -1.91 -3.51 11.50
N PRO A 109 -0.94 -2.72 12.01
CA PRO A 109 -1.24 -1.71 13.00
C PRO A 109 -2.19 -0.62 12.48
N PHE A 110 -2.05 -0.22 11.19
CA PHE A 110 -2.98 0.71 10.56
C PHE A 110 -4.37 0.11 10.40
N VAL A 111 -4.46 -1.17 10.01
CA VAL A 111 -5.73 -1.91 9.88
C VAL A 111 -6.43 -1.98 11.24
N GLU A 112 -5.73 -2.36 12.31
CA GLU A 112 -6.27 -2.41 13.67
C GLU A 112 -6.85 -1.07 14.09
N GLY A 113 -6.10 0.01 13.88
CA GLY A 113 -6.54 1.35 14.19
C GLY A 113 -7.79 1.76 13.40
N ILE A 114 -7.83 1.53 12.10
CA ILE A 114 -8.98 1.83 11.23
C ILE A 114 -10.21 1.02 11.65
N VAL A 115 -10.05 -0.29 11.83
CA VAL A 115 -11.15 -1.19 12.19
C VAL A 115 -11.69 -0.89 13.59
N ALA A 116 -10.83 -0.56 14.56
CA ALA A 116 -11.24 -0.17 15.91
C ALA A 116 -12.10 1.12 15.90
N GLN A 117 -11.79 2.10 15.05
CA GLN A 117 -12.63 3.28 14.88
C GLN A 117 -13.94 2.97 14.16
N GLY A 118 -13.95 1.96 13.30
CA GLY A 118 -15.06 1.63 12.42
C GLY A 118 -15.28 2.67 11.31
N LEU A 119 -16.11 2.29 10.34
CA LEU A 119 -16.39 3.13 9.17
C LEU A 119 -17.76 3.81 9.28
N ARG A 120 -17.84 5.01 8.72
CA ARG A 120 -19.07 5.77 8.49
C ARG A 120 -19.36 5.87 6.99
N ARG A 121 -20.57 5.55 6.60
CA ARG A 121 -21.05 5.80 5.22
C ARG A 121 -21.25 7.29 4.98
N LEU A 122 -20.94 7.71 3.77
CA LEU A 122 -21.09 9.09 3.29
C LEU A 122 -22.16 9.12 2.20
N ASP A 123 -22.79 10.29 2.01
CA ASP A 123 -23.85 10.46 1.02
C ASP A 123 -23.28 10.74 -0.38
N ALA A 124 -22.54 9.76 -0.90
CA ALA A 124 -22.06 9.74 -2.28
C ALA A 124 -21.86 8.28 -2.73
N PRO A 125 -22.15 7.94 -4.00
CA PRO A 125 -21.90 6.60 -4.52
C PRO A 125 -20.40 6.34 -4.62
N VAL A 126 -19.98 5.08 -4.47
CA VAL A 126 -18.61 4.69 -4.84
C VAL A 126 -18.49 4.71 -6.35
N ARG A 127 -17.38 5.25 -6.82
CA ARG A 127 -16.95 5.13 -8.22
C ARG A 127 -15.76 4.21 -8.30
N ALA A 128 -15.65 3.45 -9.37
CA ALA A 128 -14.52 2.58 -9.66
C ALA A 128 -13.98 2.85 -11.07
N ILE A 129 -12.73 2.51 -11.28
CA ILE A 129 -12.09 2.52 -12.60
C ILE A 129 -12.20 1.12 -13.15
N GLU A 130 -13.00 0.96 -14.21
CA GLU A 130 -13.13 -0.28 -14.95
C GLU A 130 -12.13 -0.30 -16.11
N ILE A 131 -11.28 -1.33 -16.15
CA ILE A 131 -10.31 -1.52 -17.23
C ILE A 131 -11.02 -2.18 -18.41
N LEU A 132 -10.90 -1.57 -19.58
CA LEU A 132 -11.56 -1.98 -20.83
C LEU A 132 -10.60 -2.70 -21.78
N ALA A 133 -9.32 -2.33 -21.75
CA ALA A 133 -8.29 -2.94 -22.57
C ALA A 133 -6.99 -3.14 -21.75
N PRO A 134 -6.18 -4.16 -22.06
CA PRO A 134 -4.94 -4.40 -21.35
C PRO A 134 -3.96 -3.23 -21.44
N VAL A 135 -3.34 -2.88 -20.34
CA VAL A 135 -2.23 -1.92 -20.26
C VAL A 135 -1.04 -2.60 -19.61
N GLU A 136 0.13 -2.50 -20.23
CA GLU A 136 1.35 -3.17 -19.77
C GLU A 136 2.55 -2.24 -19.85
N VAL A 137 3.43 -2.33 -18.87
CA VAL A 137 4.76 -1.69 -18.86
C VAL A 137 5.83 -2.70 -18.48
N ARG A 138 7.02 -2.51 -19.04
CA ARG A 138 8.19 -3.38 -18.78
C ARG A 138 9.42 -2.55 -18.44
N GLU A 139 10.27 -3.14 -17.62
CA GLU A 139 11.62 -2.62 -17.34
C GLU A 139 12.57 -3.81 -17.17
N GLY A 140 13.38 -4.11 -18.19
CA GLY A 140 14.12 -5.37 -18.27
C GLY A 140 13.18 -6.58 -18.21
N ASP A 141 13.42 -7.48 -17.25
CA ASP A 141 12.58 -8.67 -17.03
C ASP A 141 11.35 -8.38 -16.13
N ALA A 142 11.27 -7.19 -15.56
CA ALA A 142 10.12 -6.83 -14.72
C ALA A 142 8.93 -6.39 -15.58
N ILE A 143 7.74 -6.85 -15.17
CA ILE A 143 6.47 -6.56 -15.87
C ILE A 143 5.43 -6.14 -14.85
N ALA A 144 4.67 -5.09 -15.18
CA ALA A 144 3.42 -4.75 -14.51
C ALA A 144 2.33 -4.57 -15.55
N ARG A 145 1.16 -5.19 -15.31
CA ARG A 145 0.06 -5.25 -16.28
C ARG A 145 -1.29 -5.16 -15.59
N LEU A 146 -2.22 -4.47 -16.24
CA LEU A 146 -3.65 -4.47 -15.90
C LEU A 146 -4.42 -5.11 -17.06
N ASP A 147 -5.28 -6.07 -16.75
CA ASP A 147 -6.24 -6.67 -17.66
C ASP A 147 -7.68 -6.39 -17.17
N PRO A 148 -8.69 -6.39 -18.06
CA PRO A 148 -10.09 -6.28 -17.70
C PRO A 148 -10.52 -7.36 -16.69
N SER A 149 -11.26 -6.95 -15.64
CA SER A 149 -11.85 -7.86 -14.66
C SER A 149 -13.01 -7.16 -13.95
N ASP A 150 -13.95 -7.93 -13.40
CA ASP A 150 -15.12 -7.43 -12.66
C ASP A 150 -14.85 -7.17 -11.16
N THR A 151 -13.62 -7.43 -10.71
CA THR A 151 -13.12 -7.16 -9.35
C THR A 151 -11.61 -7.00 -9.41
N LEU A 152 -10.99 -6.52 -8.31
CA LEU A 152 -9.53 -6.44 -8.25
C LEU A 152 -8.93 -7.82 -7.90
N TYR A 153 -8.19 -8.40 -8.85
CA TYR A 153 -7.25 -9.48 -8.60
C TYR A 153 -5.83 -8.93 -8.58
N ILE A 154 -5.00 -9.48 -7.71
CA ILE A 154 -3.55 -9.26 -7.71
C ILE A 154 -2.88 -10.60 -7.88
N ASP A 155 -2.14 -10.76 -8.99
CA ASP A 155 -1.23 -11.86 -9.27
C ASP A 155 0.19 -11.35 -9.13
N PHE A 156 0.97 -11.93 -8.23
CA PHE A 156 2.34 -11.47 -8.02
C PHE A 156 3.34 -12.63 -8.10
N HIS A 157 4.44 -12.38 -8.80
CA HIS A 157 5.59 -13.27 -8.88
C HIS A 157 6.87 -12.55 -8.48
N ILE A 158 7.60 -13.14 -7.54
CA ILE A 158 8.92 -12.68 -7.12
C ILE A 158 9.95 -13.79 -7.32
N GLU A 159 11.20 -13.38 -7.52
CA GLU A 159 12.32 -14.30 -7.62
C GLU A 159 13.58 -13.62 -7.07
N PHE A 160 14.14 -14.23 -6.02
CA PHE A 160 15.34 -13.78 -5.34
C PHE A 160 16.37 -14.93 -5.35
N SER A 161 17.66 -14.57 -5.35
CA SER A 161 18.77 -15.54 -5.25
C SER A 161 18.85 -16.20 -3.89
N ASP A 162 18.45 -15.46 -2.85
CA ASP A 162 18.45 -15.93 -1.47
C ASP A 162 17.35 -16.97 -1.28
N SER A 163 17.72 -18.20 -0.96
CA SER A 163 16.78 -19.33 -0.90
C SER A 163 15.76 -19.22 0.23
N ALA A 164 16.00 -18.38 1.23
CA ALA A 164 15.01 -18.03 2.25
C ALA A 164 13.78 -17.34 1.66
N ILE A 165 13.90 -16.68 0.51
CA ILE A 165 12.80 -16.11 -0.27
C ILE A 165 12.53 -16.97 -1.51
N GLY A 166 13.54 -17.14 -2.36
CA GLY A 166 13.49 -17.94 -3.59
C GLY A 166 12.48 -17.41 -4.59
N ARG A 167 11.79 -18.36 -5.25
CA ARG A 167 10.70 -18.07 -6.19
C ARG A 167 9.36 -18.27 -5.50
N GLN A 168 8.53 -17.21 -5.47
CA GLN A 168 7.19 -17.26 -4.90
C GLN A 168 6.18 -16.67 -5.88
N THR A 169 4.99 -17.26 -5.90
CA THR A 169 3.85 -16.76 -6.70
C THR A 169 2.58 -16.86 -5.88
N LYS A 170 1.76 -15.81 -5.92
CA LYS A 170 0.47 -15.79 -5.24
C LYS A 170 -0.56 -15.01 -6.05
N THR A 171 -1.79 -15.50 -6.04
CA THR A 171 -2.97 -14.85 -6.63
C THR A 171 -4.03 -14.69 -5.58
N LEU A 172 -4.58 -13.48 -5.43
CA LEU A 172 -5.72 -13.21 -4.55
C LEU A 172 -6.75 -12.31 -5.23
N ASN A 173 -8.02 -12.60 -4.96
CA ASN A 173 -9.11 -11.67 -5.19
C ASN A 173 -9.21 -10.74 -3.98
N MET A 174 -9.14 -9.44 -4.17
CA MET A 174 -9.15 -8.44 -3.09
C MET A 174 -10.54 -8.17 -2.51
N ALA A 175 -11.60 -8.81 -3.01
CA ALA A 175 -12.93 -8.72 -2.43
C ALA A 175 -13.05 -9.38 -1.04
N ASN A 176 -14.16 -9.11 -0.34
CA ASN A 176 -14.53 -9.77 0.92
C ASN A 176 -13.49 -9.67 2.04
N GLY A 177 -12.72 -8.59 2.12
CA GLY A 177 -11.72 -8.39 3.18
C GLY A 177 -10.48 -9.30 3.06
N SER A 178 -10.20 -9.85 1.88
CA SER A 178 -9.03 -10.72 1.67
C SER A 178 -7.71 -10.05 2.03
N PHE A 179 -7.56 -8.75 1.79
CA PHE A 179 -6.38 -8.01 2.22
C PHE A 179 -6.13 -8.14 3.72
N VAL A 180 -7.17 -7.94 4.54
CA VAL A 180 -7.03 -8.00 6.00
C VAL A 180 -6.69 -9.41 6.46
N ARG A 181 -7.35 -10.45 5.90
CA ARG A 181 -7.10 -11.84 6.32
C ARG A 181 -5.80 -12.43 5.83
N GLU A 182 -5.32 -11.97 4.67
CA GLU A 182 -4.25 -12.68 3.96
C GLU A 182 -2.94 -11.90 3.84
N LEU A 183 -2.99 -10.55 3.88
CA LEU A 183 -1.84 -9.74 3.51
C LEU A 183 -1.39 -8.75 4.59
N CYS A 184 -2.31 -8.18 5.37
CA CYS A 184 -2.05 -6.99 6.16
C CYS A 184 -0.93 -7.15 7.19
N ASP A 185 -0.67 -8.36 7.68
CA ASP A 185 0.36 -8.68 8.68
C ASP A 185 1.72 -9.07 8.07
N SER A 186 1.84 -9.08 6.74
CA SER A 186 3.08 -9.43 6.06
C SER A 186 4.06 -8.26 6.09
N ARG A 187 5.24 -8.48 6.68
CA ARG A 187 6.27 -7.45 6.88
C ARG A 187 7.07 -7.18 5.63
N THR A 188 7.55 -5.94 5.52
CA THR A 188 8.61 -5.59 4.55
C THR A 188 9.83 -6.47 4.75
N PHE A 189 10.57 -6.69 3.65
CA PHE A 189 11.72 -7.59 3.68
C PHE A 189 12.88 -7.04 2.85
N CYS A 190 14.08 -7.43 3.21
CA CYS A 190 15.29 -7.11 2.46
C CYS A 190 16.34 -8.21 2.67
N ARG A 191 17.37 -8.21 1.80
CA ARG A 191 18.53 -9.04 1.98
C ARG A 191 19.57 -8.30 2.84
N GLN A 192 20.38 -9.00 3.61
CA GLN A 192 21.42 -8.37 4.43
C GLN A 192 22.36 -7.50 3.60
N VAL A 193 22.75 -7.97 2.42
CA VAL A 193 23.61 -7.22 1.51
C VAL A 193 22.99 -5.88 1.07
N ASP A 194 21.65 -5.83 0.92
CA ASP A 194 20.94 -4.59 0.56
C ASP A 194 20.86 -3.64 1.76
N VAL A 195 20.75 -4.16 2.99
CA VAL A 195 20.81 -3.37 4.23
C VAL A 195 22.14 -2.64 4.34
N ASP A 196 23.25 -3.35 4.11
CA ASP A 196 24.58 -2.76 4.16
C ASP A 196 24.75 -1.62 3.15
N VAL A 197 24.25 -1.82 1.93
CA VAL A 197 24.25 -0.78 0.87
C VAL A 197 23.35 0.40 1.25
N MET A 198 22.16 0.16 1.79
CA MET A 198 21.25 1.22 2.22
C MET A 198 21.86 2.06 3.34
N HIS A 199 22.43 1.43 4.37
CA HIS A 199 23.09 2.13 5.48
C HIS A 199 24.28 2.98 4.98
N ALA A 200 25.10 2.46 4.08
CA ALA A 200 26.20 3.21 3.48
C ALA A 200 25.73 4.46 2.70
N ASN A 201 24.47 4.49 2.26
CA ASN A 201 23.84 5.62 1.57
C ASN A 201 22.90 6.44 2.47
N GLY A 202 22.91 6.24 3.77
CA GLY A 202 22.08 6.98 4.74
C GLY A 202 20.59 6.65 4.64
N LEU A 203 20.25 5.44 4.21
CA LEU A 203 18.88 4.90 4.10
C LEU A 203 18.67 3.76 5.10
N ALA A 204 17.42 3.38 5.33
CA ALA A 204 17.01 2.33 6.28
C ALA A 204 17.50 2.55 7.72
N LEU A 205 17.69 3.81 8.12
CA LEU A 205 18.23 4.16 9.44
C LEU A 205 17.30 3.80 10.61
N GLY A 206 16.00 3.68 10.34
CA GLY A 206 14.98 3.21 11.31
C GLY A 206 14.64 1.73 11.16
N GLY A 207 15.31 1.03 10.21
CA GLY A 207 15.14 -0.41 10.00
C GLY A 207 15.76 -1.21 11.14
N THR A 208 15.01 -2.19 11.64
CA THR A 208 15.43 -3.14 12.66
C THR A 208 14.96 -4.55 12.28
N LEU A 209 15.52 -5.57 12.92
CA LEU A 209 15.06 -6.94 12.72
C LEU A 209 13.62 -7.18 13.21
N ASP A 210 13.06 -6.26 14.01
CA ASP A 210 11.68 -6.34 14.51
C ASP A 210 10.66 -5.76 13.52
N ASN A 211 11.07 -4.79 12.67
CA ASN A 211 10.18 -4.11 11.72
C ASN A 211 10.48 -4.44 10.25
N ALA A 212 11.38 -5.38 9.99
CA ALA A 212 11.64 -5.91 8.65
C ALA A 212 12.08 -7.37 8.73
N VAL A 213 11.70 -8.17 7.74
CA VAL A 213 12.26 -9.50 7.54
C VAL A 213 13.59 -9.34 6.81
N VAL A 214 14.70 -9.65 7.48
CA VAL A 214 16.03 -9.64 6.87
C VAL A 214 16.47 -11.07 6.61
N VAL A 215 16.95 -11.33 5.40
CA VAL A 215 17.45 -12.65 4.98
C VAL A 215 18.90 -12.58 4.55
N ASP A 216 19.63 -13.68 4.77
CA ASP A 216 20.99 -13.89 4.27
C ASP A 216 21.10 -15.31 3.73
N GLY A 217 21.14 -15.45 2.41
CA GLY A 217 21.14 -16.72 1.73
C GLY A 217 19.93 -17.60 2.07
N ALA A 218 20.13 -18.63 2.90
CA ALA A 218 19.08 -19.56 3.34
C ALA A 218 18.49 -19.20 4.71
N GLU A 219 19.05 -18.19 5.39
CA GLU A 219 18.69 -17.85 6.78
C GLU A 219 17.75 -16.65 6.84
N VAL A 220 16.80 -16.68 7.78
CA VAL A 220 15.97 -15.54 8.18
C VAL A 220 16.57 -15.02 9.48
N LEU A 221 17.10 -13.79 9.44
CA LEU A 221 17.81 -13.20 10.59
C LEU A 221 16.85 -12.55 11.59
N SER A 222 15.63 -12.18 11.15
CA SER A 222 14.64 -11.54 12.02
C SER A 222 14.13 -12.50 13.10
N PRO A 223 14.04 -12.05 14.37
CA PRO A 223 13.53 -12.86 15.47
C PRO A 223 12.13 -13.43 15.19
N GLY A 224 11.90 -14.68 15.57
CA GLY A 224 10.63 -15.37 15.33
C GLY A 224 10.45 -15.87 13.89
N GLY A 225 11.38 -15.59 12.97
CA GLY A 225 11.31 -16.06 11.58
C GLY A 225 10.22 -15.37 10.77
N LEU A 226 9.62 -16.11 9.83
CA LEU A 226 8.54 -15.65 8.96
C LEU A 226 7.17 -15.82 9.65
N ARG A 227 6.27 -14.84 9.49
CA ARG A 227 4.85 -14.96 9.87
C ARG A 227 4.09 -15.91 8.95
N HIS A 228 4.46 -15.92 7.67
CA HIS A 228 3.94 -16.82 6.63
C HIS A 228 5.10 -17.37 5.82
N THR A 229 5.02 -18.62 5.38
CA THR A 229 6.08 -19.23 4.54
C THR A 229 6.30 -18.48 3.21
N ASP A 230 5.25 -17.77 2.74
CA ASP A 230 5.22 -16.93 1.55
C ASP A 230 5.11 -15.42 1.90
N GLU A 231 5.66 -15.00 3.06
CA GLU A 231 5.53 -13.63 3.57
C GLU A 231 6.06 -12.59 2.57
N ALA A 232 7.14 -12.87 1.88
CA ALA A 232 7.74 -11.95 0.92
C ALA A 232 6.80 -11.62 -0.26
N VAL A 233 6.17 -12.61 -0.89
CA VAL A 233 5.22 -12.34 -1.99
C VAL A 233 3.94 -11.70 -1.47
N ARG A 234 3.48 -12.05 -0.26
CA ARG A 234 2.33 -11.40 0.39
C ARG A 234 2.60 -9.92 0.61
N HIS A 235 3.78 -9.57 1.11
CA HIS A 235 4.18 -8.18 1.28
C HIS A 235 4.22 -7.43 -0.07
N LYS A 236 4.76 -8.03 -1.13
CA LYS A 236 4.73 -7.41 -2.46
C LYS A 236 3.32 -7.18 -3.00
N MET A 237 2.35 -8.02 -2.62
CA MET A 237 0.94 -7.81 -2.96
C MET A 237 0.32 -6.69 -2.11
N LEU A 238 0.71 -6.56 -0.84
CA LEU A 238 0.34 -5.46 0.04
C LEU A 238 0.80 -4.13 -0.57
N ASP A 239 2.09 -4.03 -0.92
CA ASP A 239 2.68 -2.88 -1.61
C ASP A 239 1.90 -2.52 -2.88
N ALA A 240 1.64 -3.53 -3.72
CA ALA A 240 0.91 -3.32 -4.98
C ALA A 240 -0.51 -2.76 -4.74
N LEU A 241 -1.23 -3.23 -3.71
CA LEU A 241 -2.55 -2.69 -3.37
C LEU A 241 -2.45 -1.21 -2.96
N GLY A 242 -1.46 -0.85 -2.16
CA GLY A 242 -1.21 0.54 -1.75
C GLY A 242 -0.85 1.44 -2.92
N ASP A 243 0.03 0.98 -3.80
CA ASP A 243 0.42 1.71 -5.00
C ASP A 243 -0.73 1.87 -6.00
N LEU A 244 -1.53 0.82 -6.19
CA LEU A 244 -2.72 0.85 -7.07
C LEU A 244 -3.82 1.76 -6.54
N ALA A 245 -3.92 1.96 -5.22
CA ALA A 245 -4.88 2.90 -4.63
C ALA A 245 -4.62 4.35 -5.06
N LEU A 246 -3.40 4.67 -5.51
CA LEU A 246 -3.03 5.97 -6.09
C LEU A 246 -3.71 6.24 -7.45
N ALA A 247 -4.42 5.28 -8.03
CA ALA A 247 -5.33 5.55 -9.15
C ALA A 247 -6.43 6.55 -8.79
N GLY A 248 -6.70 6.77 -7.49
CA GLY A 248 -7.68 7.73 -6.98
C GLY A 248 -9.10 7.17 -6.85
N ALA A 249 -9.32 5.93 -7.30
CA ALA A 249 -10.55 5.16 -7.11
C ALA A 249 -10.22 3.66 -7.15
N PRO A 250 -11.07 2.79 -6.57
CA PRO A 250 -10.89 1.35 -6.67
C PRO A 250 -10.82 0.88 -8.13
N LEU A 251 -9.92 -0.06 -8.41
CA LEU A 251 -9.76 -0.66 -9.73
C LEU A 251 -10.61 -1.93 -9.86
N MET A 252 -11.30 -2.08 -10.97
CA MET A 252 -11.90 -3.32 -11.44
C MET A 252 -10.99 -3.87 -12.53
N ALA A 253 -10.02 -4.68 -12.11
CA ALA A 253 -8.91 -5.13 -12.94
C ALA A 253 -8.27 -6.41 -12.40
N ARG A 254 -7.55 -7.12 -13.24
CA ARG A 254 -6.52 -8.06 -12.83
C ARG A 254 -5.15 -7.40 -12.97
N TYR A 255 -4.49 -7.14 -11.86
CA TYR A 255 -3.11 -6.69 -11.84
C TYR A 255 -2.17 -7.90 -11.84
N SER A 256 -1.19 -7.92 -12.71
CA SER A 256 -0.13 -8.93 -12.75
C SER A 256 1.23 -8.24 -12.59
N GLY A 257 1.92 -8.56 -11.48
CA GLY A 257 3.27 -8.08 -11.17
C GLY A 257 4.29 -9.20 -11.27
N HIS A 258 5.20 -9.13 -12.23
CA HIS A 258 6.36 -10.03 -12.31
C HIS A 258 7.62 -9.24 -11.97
N ARG A 259 8.27 -9.56 -10.85
CA ARG A 259 9.41 -8.81 -10.31
C ARG A 259 9.16 -7.29 -10.24
N ALA A 260 7.90 -6.89 -10.15
CA ALA A 260 7.50 -5.49 -10.12
C ALA A 260 7.76 -4.86 -8.74
N GLY A 261 7.88 -3.54 -8.73
CA GLY A 261 8.00 -2.72 -7.53
C GLY A 261 7.28 -1.39 -7.71
N HIS A 262 7.35 -0.51 -6.72
CA HIS A 262 6.64 0.77 -6.65
C HIS A 262 6.79 1.60 -7.93
N ALA A 263 8.03 1.80 -8.39
CA ALA A 263 8.30 2.60 -9.60
C ALA A 263 7.59 2.04 -10.84
N LEU A 264 7.56 0.71 -11.00
CA LEU A 264 6.94 0.08 -12.17
C LEU A 264 5.41 0.12 -12.07
N THR A 265 4.83 -0.06 -10.88
CA THR A 265 3.39 0.07 -10.63
C THR A 265 2.92 1.51 -10.90
N ASN A 266 3.69 2.54 -10.47
CA ASN A 266 3.36 3.92 -10.81
C ASN A 266 3.50 4.20 -12.31
N LYS A 267 4.53 3.66 -12.99
CA LYS A 267 4.68 3.74 -14.43
C LYS A 267 3.48 3.12 -15.17
N LEU A 268 2.94 2.02 -14.63
CA LEU A 268 1.73 1.39 -15.17
C LEU A 268 0.50 2.31 -15.02
N LEU A 269 0.30 2.93 -13.85
CA LEU A 269 -0.79 3.89 -13.66
C LEU A 269 -0.65 5.10 -14.59
N ARG A 270 0.56 5.64 -14.78
CA ARG A 270 0.80 6.70 -15.76
C ARG A 270 0.46 6.26 -17.19
N ALA A 271 0.83 5.03 -17.57
CA ALA A 271 0.49 4.46 -18.87
C ALA A 271 -1.03 4.26 -19.04
N LEU A 272 -1.73 3.83 -17.99
CA LEU A 272 -3.18 3.70 -17.98
C LEU A 272 -3.85 5.06 -18.27
N PHE A 273 -3.52 6.08 -17.48
CA PHE A 273 -4.14 7.40 -17.61
C PHE A 273 -3.72 8.17 -18.87
N ALA A 274 -2.65 7.74 -19.54
CA ALA A 274 -2.29 8.22 -20.88
C ALA A 274 -3.11 7.57 -22.01
N GLN A 275 -3.91 6.54 -21.71
CA GLN A 275 -4.72 5.77 -22.69
C GLN A 275 -6.21 5.84 -22.30
N PRO A 276 -6.92 6.94 -22.59
CA PRO A 276 -8.30 7.16 -22.13
C PRO A 276 -9.30 6.11 -22.62
N ASP A 277 -9.01 5.42 -23.73
CA ASP A 277 -9.86 4.35 -24.25
C ASP A 277 -9.69 3.01 -23.52
N SER A 278 -8.66 2.88 -22.68
CA SER A 278 -8.33 1.65 -21.93
C SER A 278 -9.11 1.52 -20.64
N PHE A 279 -9.80 2.56 -20.17
CA PHE A 279 -10.57 2.53 -18.93
C PHE A 279 -11.77 3.47 -18.99
N ARG A 280 -12.68 3.30 -18.05
CA ARG A 280 -13.75 4.27 -17.77
C ARG A 280 -14.03 4.36 -16.28
N MET A 281 -14.52 5.52 -15.85
CA MET A 281 -15.06 5.70 -14.51
C MET A 281 -16.52 5.22 -14.49
N VAL A 282 -16.86 4.33 -13.56
CA VAL A 282 -18.22 3.82 -13.39
C VAL A 282 -18.74 4.13 -11.99
N VAL A 283 -20.02 4.43 -11.87
CA VAL A 283 -20.71 4.46 -10.58
C VAL A 283 -21.10 3.02 -10.24
N CYS A 284 -20.62 2.53 -9.10
CA CYS A 284 -20.87 1.16 -8.68
C CYS A 284 -22.31 0.97 -8.23
N ASP A 285 -23.01 0.02 -8.84
CA ASP A 285 -24.22 -0.56 -8.27
C ASP A 285 -23.89 -1.41 -7.03
N GLU A 286 -24.90 -2.01 -6.38
CA GLU A 286 -24.69 -2.82 -5.17
C GLU A 286 -23.84 -4.06 -5.44
N THR A 287 -23.98 -4.69 -6.60
CA THR A 287 -23.24 -5.89 -6.98
C THR A 287 -21.76 -5.57 -7.21
N MET A 288 -21.48 -4.51 -7.93
CA MET A 288 -20.12 -4.02 -8.16
C MET A 288 -19.48 -3.58 -6.84
N ALA A 289 -20.19 -2.77 -6.06
CA ALA A 289 -19.71 -2.27 -4.77
C ALA A 289 -19.35 -3.42 -3.80
N ALA A 290 -20.12 -4.51 -3.79
CA ALA A 290 -19.87 -5.68 -2.94
C ALA A 290 -18.55 -6.42 -3.27
N ARG A 291 -17.98 -6.19 -4.46
CA ARG A 291 -16.74 -6.85 -4.94
C ARG A 291 -15.49 -5.98 -4.77
N LEU A 292 -15.63 -4.77 -4.25
CA LEU A 292 -14.51 -3.87 -4.03
C LEU A 292 -13.68 -4.29 -2.80
N PRO A 293 -12.38 -3.94 -2.75
CA PRO A 293 -11.56 -4.13 -1.56
C PRO A 293 -12.19 -3.50 -0.31
N GLY A 294 -11.99 -4.12 0.84
CA GLY A 294 -12.45 -3.62 2.14
C GLY A 294 -13.93 -3.85 2.45
N VAL A 295 -14.75 -4.29 1.49
CA VAL A 295 -16.14 -4.61 1.76
C VAL A 295 -16.23 -5.89 2.60
N GLY A 296 -17.02 -5.83 3.67
CA GLY A 296 -17.25 -6.98 4.56
C GLY A 296 -16.15 -7.23 5.59
N VAL A 297 -15.15 -6.36 5.71
CA VAL A 297 -14.10 -6.43 6.74
C VAL A 297 -14.74 -6.36 8.15
N ARG A 298 -14.29 -7.26 9.03
CA ARG A 298 -14.71 -7.38 10.42
C ARG A 298 -13.49 -7.38 11.35
N PRO A 299 -13.62 -7.00 12.62
CA PRO A 299 -12.52 -7.10 13.59
C PRO A 299 -11.94 -8.51 13.71
N SER A 300 -12.77 -9.55 13.54
CA SER A 300 -12.36 -10.95 13.57
C SER A 300 -11.52 -11.40 12.36
N ASP A 301 -11.43 -10.58 11.31
CA ASP A 301 -10.64 -10.88 10.11
C ASP A 301 -9.15 -10.52 10.30
N ILE A 302 -8.84 -9.71 11.31
CA ILE A 302 -7.45 -9.31 11.61
C ILE A 302 -6.71 -10.53 12.17
N PRO A 303 -5.56 -10.92 11.59
CA PRO A 303 -4.76 -12.04 12.08
C PRO A 303 -4.36 -11.82 13.54
N ALA A 304 -4.49 -12.86 14.37
CA ALA A 304 -3.95 -12.80 15.72
C ALA A 304 -2.41 -12.74 15.62
N MET A 305 -1.83 -11.64 16.08
CA MET A 305 -0.38 -11.53 16.15
C MET A 305 0.16 -12.63 17.08
N ALA A 306 1.07 -13.44 16.58
CA ALA A 306 1.78 -14.38 17.43
C ALA A 306 2.49 -13.57 18.53
N GLN A 307 2.11 -13.80 19.79
CA GLN A 307 2.82 -13.19 20.91
C GLN A 307 4.28 -13.68 20.83
N ALA A 308 5.23 -12.74 20.68
CA ALA A 308 6.63 -13.07 20.84
C ALA A 308 6.82 -13.63 22.24
N CYS A 309 7.19 -14.91 22.34
CA CYS A 309 7.54 -15.56 23.60
C CYS A 309 8.91 -15.09 24.07
#